data_05bff28c4995eb1a5b99761afc458ed6
#
_entry.id   05bff28c4995eb1a5b99761afc458ed6
#
_cell.length_a   1.000
_cell.length_b   1.000
_cell.length_c   1.000
_cell.angle_alpha   90.00
_cell.angle_beta   90.00
_cell.angle_gamma   90.00
#
_symmetry.space_group_name_H-M   'P 1'
#
loop_
_entity.id
_entity.type
_entity.pdbx_description
1 polymer ?
#
loop_
_entity_poly.entity_id
_entity_poly.type
_entity_poly.pdbx_seq_one_letter_code
_entity_poly.pdbx_strand_id
1 'polypeptide(L)'
;MKAGKCWGQTEFIHGNGVLEFHRIEFKKDHRCSKHMHRTKYNGFYVEEGKLLIRVWQDDQGLIDETILQEGDFSVVSPGKYHEFVGLRDGVAFELYWAQFNHSDIVRENSGGKV
;
A
#
# COMPACT_ATOMS: atom_id res chain seq x y z
N MET A 1 9.69 -10.40 -9.67
CA MET A 1 9.22 -10.32 -11.06
C MET A 1 8.59 -8.96 -11.33
N LYS A 2 8.99 -8.32 -12.41
CA LYS A 2 8.46 -7.01 -12.80
C LYS A 2 7.33 -7.16 -13.80
N ALA A 3 6.29 -6.35 -13.68
CA ALA A 3 5.18 -6.31 -14.62
C ALA A 3 4.83 -4.86 -14.96
N GLY A 4 4.76 -4.57 -16.27
CA GLY A 4 4.37 -3.25 -16.75
C GLY A 4 2.90 -2.98 -16.52
N LYS A 5 2.57 -1.74 -16.20
CA LYS A 5 1.22 -1.22 -16.00
C LYS A 5 1.05 0.08 -16.78
N CYS A 6 -0.20 0.45 -17.10
CA CYS A 6 -0.45 1.72 -17.77
C CYS A 6 0.04 2.94 -16.94
N TRP A 7 0.06 2.80 -15.61
CA TRP A 7 0.50 3.86 -14.68
C TRP A 7 1.98 3.77 -14.32
N GLY A 8 2.70 2.74 -14.77
CA GLY A 8 4.11 2.55 -14.45
C GLY A 8 4.50 1.08 -14.44
N GLN A 9 5.02 0.61 -13.31
CA GLN A 9 5.53 -0.74 -13.17
C GLN A 9 5.37 -1.24 -11.74
N THR A 10 5.10 -2.52 -11.57
CA THR A 10 5.12 -3.19 -10.27
C THR A 10 6.16 -4.29 -10.27
N GLU A 11 6.86 -4.45 -9.17
CA GLU A 11 7.80 -5.52 -8.93
C GLU A 11 7.38 -6.29 -7.68
N PHE A 12 7.05 -7.57 -7.85
CA PHE A 12 6.78 -8.46 -6.72
C PHE A 12 8.10 -8.80 -6.04
N ILE A 13 8.23 -8.45 -4.76
CA ILE A 13 9.44 -8.71 -3.96
C ILE A 13 9.28 -9.98 -3.14
N HIS A 14 8.17 -10.11 -2.40
CA HIS A 14 7.93 -11.25 -1.52
C HIS A 14 6.44 -11.41 -1.24
N GLY A 15 6.01 -12.67 -1.09
CA GLY A 15 4.67 -13.01 -0.64
C GLY A 15 4.66 -14.39 -0.03
N ASN A 16 3.78 -14.61 0.94
CA ASN A 16 3.70 -15.88 1.67
C ASN A 16 2.26 -16.30 2.02
N GLY A 17 1.26 -15.70 1.35
CA GLY A 17 -0.15 -15.97 1.62
C GLY A 17 -0.76 -15.13 2.73
N VAL A 18 0.06 -14.48 3.57
CA VAL A 18 -0.39 -13.59 4.64
C VAL A 18 0.06 -12.16 4.37
N LEU A 19 1.21 -12.01 3.74
CA LEU A 19 1.80 -10.73 3.38
C LEU A 19 2.29 -10.78 1.95
N GLU A 20 2.13 -9.66 1.23
CA GLU A 20 2.80 -9.41 -0.06
C GLU A 20 3.49 -8.07 0.00
N PHE A 21 4.65 -8.01 -0.62
CA PHE A 21 5.49 -6.83 -0.64
C PHE A 21 5.90 -6.55 -2.07
N HIS A 22 5.51 -5.36 -2.58
CA HIS A 22 5.75 -4.94 -3.95
C HIS A 22 6.46 -3.59 -3.95
N ARG A 23 7.29 -3.38 -4.96
CA ARG A 23 7.83 -2.06 -5.28
C ARG A 23 7.12 -1.56 -6.53
N ILE A 24 6.60 -0.33 -6.48
CA ILE A 24 5.95 0.28 -7.63
C ILE A 24 6.71 1.52 -8.07
N GLU A 25 6.79 1.69 -9.39
CA GLU A 25 7.21 2.94 -10.02
C GLU A 25 5.97 3.53 -10.67
N PHE A 26 5.64 4.76 -10.32
CA PHE A 26 4.43 5.40 -10.82
C PHE A 26 4.75 6.68 -11.56
N LYS A 27 3.90 7.02 -12.52
CA LYS A 27 4.05 8.19 -13.39
C LYS A 27 3.08 9.27 -13.00
N LYS A 28 3.53 10.51 -13.12
CA LYS A 28 2.67 11.69 -12.98
C LYS A 28 1.47 11.58 -13.93
N ASP A 29 0.30 11.98 -13.45
CA ASP A 29 -0.96 12.03 -14.19
C ASP A 29 -1.47 10.66 -14.67
N HIS A 30 -1.01 9.58 -14.02
CA HIS A 30 -1.52 8.23 -14.27
C HIS A 30 -2.08 7.65 -12.98
N ARG A 31 -3.03 6.75 -13.13
CA ARG A 31 -3.72 6.12 -11.99
C ARG A 31 -3.83 4.61 -12.19
N CYS A 32 -3.90 3.90 -11.08
CA CYS A 32 -4.26 2.48 -11.10
C CYS A 32 -5.79 2.32 -11.24
N SER A 33 -6.25 1.08 -11.34
CA SER A 33 -7.68 0.79 -11.35
C SER A 33 -8.33 1.16 -10.01
N LYS A 34 -9.57 1.60 -10.05
CA LYS A 34 -10.40 1.67 -8.85
C LYS A 34 -10.81 0.24 -8.50
N HIS A 35 -10.40 -0.24 -7.33
CA HIS A 35 -10.63 -1.62 -6.91
C HIS A 35 -10.75 -1.72 -5.39
N MET A 36 -11.11 -2.90 -4.92
CA MET A 36 -11.32 -3.20 -3.52
C MET A 36 -10.73 -4.57 -3.20
N HIS A 37 -10.18 -4.71 -2.00
CA HIS A 37 -9.76 -6.00 -1.44
C HIS A 37 -10.71 -6.37 -0.32
N ARG A 38 -11.22 -7.61 -0.32
CA ARG A 38 -12.23 -8.03 0.66
C ARG A 38 -11.66 -8.34 2.03
N THR A 39 -10.44 -8.88 2.08
CA THR A 39 -9.89 -9.47 3.30
C THR A 39 -8.52 -8.96 3.69
N LYS A 40 -7.88 -8.14 2.86
CA LYS A 40 -6.53 -7.67 3.14
C LYS A 40 -6.43 -6.15 3.22
N TYR A 41 -5.53 -5.69 4.03
CA TYR A 41 -5.10 -4.30 4.13
C TYR A 41 -4.13 -4.01 2.99
N ASN A 42 -4.10 -2.75 2.55
CA ASN A 42 -3.18 -2.29 1.52
C ASN A 42 -2.45 -1.04 2.02
N GLY A 43 -1.16 -1.18 2.33
CA GLY A 43 -0.33 -0.09 2.77
C GLY A 43 0.50 0.48 1.62
N PHE A 44 0.76 1.79 1.68
CA PHE A 44 1.59 2.50 0.71
C PHE A 44 2.65 3.32 1.45
N TYR A 45 3.91 3.07 1.16
CA TYR A 45 5.04 3.84 1.66
C TYR A 45 5.73 4.52 0.48
N VAL A 46 5.77 5.85 0.47
CA VAL A 46 6.40 6.60 -0.63
C VAL A 46 7.87 6.81 -0.32
N GLU A 47 8.73 6.32 -1.21
CA GLU A 47 10.17 6.51 -1.15
C GLU A 47 10.59 7.81 -1.85
N GLU A 48 10.02 8.07 -3.03
CA GLU A 48 10.22 9.32 -3.76
C GLU A 48 8.99 9.65 -4.59
N GLY A 49 8.83 10.93 -4.91
CA GLY A 49 7.70 11.42 -5.68
C GLY A 49 6.53 11.84 -4.81
N LYS A 50 5.36 11.87 -5.42
CA LYS A 50 4.14 12.34 -4.77
C LYS A 50 2.96 11.52 -5.26
N LEU A 51 2.24 10.89 -4.32
CA LEU A 51 1.18 9.94 -4.60
C LEU A 51 -0.11 10.35 -3.87
N LEU A 52 -1.22 10.37 -4.60
CA LEU A 52 -2.54 10.61 -4.03
C LEU A 52 -3.24 9.26 -3.86
N ILE A 53 -3.75 8.99 -2.66
CA ILE A 53 -4.59 7.82 -2.39
C ILE A 53 -6.02 8.31 -2.24
N ARG A 54 -6.93 7.80 -3.08
CA ARG A 54 -8.36 8.04 -2.98
C ARG A 54 -9.05 6.83 -2.42
N VAL A 55 -9.90 7.04 -1.42
CA VAL A 55 -10.68 5.97 -0.79
C VAL A 55 -12.15 6.40 -0.79
N TRP A 56 -13.01 5.56 -1.37
CA TRP A 56 -14.46 5.78 -1.37
C TRP A 56 -15.04 5.22 -0.08
N GLN A 57 -15.61 6.09 0.73
CA GLN A 57 -16.10 5.72 2.06
C GLN A 57 -17.52 5.15 2.03
N ASP A 58 -18.33 5.54 1.04
CA ASP A 58 -19.71 5.09 0.93
C ASP A 58 -20.19 5.11 -0.54
N ASP A 59 -21.44 4.66 -0.75
CA ASP A 59 -22.08 4.62 -2.07
C ASP A 59 -22.54 5.99 -2.57
N GLN A 60 -22.47 7.02 -1.73
CA GLN A 60 -22.95 8.37 -2.04
C GLN A 60 -21.83 9.28 -2.55
N GLY A 61 -20.65 8.72 -2.77
CA GLY A 61 -19.53 9.44 -3.36
C GLY A 61 -18.65 10.20 -2.38
N LEU A 62 -18.75 9.93 -1.08
CA LEU A 62 -17.82 10.50 -0.12
C LEU A 62 -16.44 9.89 -0.36
N ILE A 63 -15.46 10.75 -0.69
CA ILE A 63 -14.10 10.32 -1.03
C ILE A 63 -13.14 10.98 -0.06
N ASP A 64 -12.28 10.15 0.55
CA ASP A 64 -11.13 10.64 1.29
C ASP A 64 -9.92 10.68 0.36
N GLU A 65 -9.19 11.78 0.39
CA GLU A 65 -7.98 11.96 -0.39
C GLU A 65 -6.81 12.24 0.53
N THR A 66 -5.76 11.43 0.41
CA THR A 66 -4.53 11.57 1.19
C THR A 66 -3.36 11.71 0.25
N ILE A 67 -2.56 12.75 0.42
CA ILE A 67 -1.36 12.96 -0.38
C ILE A 67 -0.15 12.47 0.40
N LEU A 68 0.63 11.58 -0.22
CA LEU A 68 1.84 11.03 0.37
C LEU A 68 3.06 11.56 -0.37
N GLN A 69 4.06 12.00 0.39
CA GLN A 69 5.38 12.40 -0.07
C GLN A 69 6.44 11.49 0.53
N GLU A 70 7.71 11.75 0.27
CA GLU A 70 8.81 10.91 0.75
C GLU A 70 8.71 10.66 2.27
N GLY A 71 8.70 9.40 2.66
CA GLY A 71 8.63 8.97 4.06
C GLY A 71 7.23 8.82 4.62
N ASP A 72 6.18 9.17 3.86
CA ASP A 72 4.81 9.04 4.31
C ASP A 72 4.26 7.63 4.08
N PHE A 73 3.41 7.18 4.99
CA PHE A 73 2.76 5.88 4.94
C PHE A 73 1.26 6.03 5.18
N SER A 74 0.46 5.29 4.39
CA SER A 74 -0.99 5.26 4.55
C SER A 74 -1.52 3.85 4.33
N VAL A 75 -2.65 3.53 4.94
CA VAL A 75 -3.26 2.20 4.87
C VAL A 75 -4.71 2.32 4.42
N VAL A 76 -5.08 1.46 3.46
CA VAL A 76 -6.47 1.27 3.06
C VAL A 76 -6.97 -0.02 3.70
N SER A 77 -8.07 0.07 4.44
CA SER A 77 -8.69 -1.09 5.10
C SER A 77 -9.43 -1.98 4.09
N PRO A 78 -9.62 -3.27 4.41
CA PRO A 78 -10.44 -4.15 3.58
C PRO A 78 -11.86 -3.57 3.38
N GLY A 79 -12.45 -3.87 2.23
CA GLY A 79 -13.82 -3.48 1.92
C GLY A 79 -13.99 -2.08 1.37
N LYS A 80 -12.91 -1.34 1.17
CA LYS A 80 -12.97 0.03 0.65
C LYS A 80 -12.45 0.08 -0.79
N TYR A 81 -13.27 0.62 -1.69
CA TYR A 81 -12.80 0.94 -3.03
C TYR A 81 -11.76 2.04 -2.95
N HIS A 82 -10.69 1.89 -3.69
CA HIS A 82 -9.60 2.86 -3.69
C HIS A 82 -8.86 2.85 -5.02
N GLU A 83 -8.11 3.92 -5.26
CA GLU A 83 -7.16 4.05 -6.36
C GLU A 83 -6.03 4.97 -5.92
N PHE A 84 -4.85 4.83 -6.55
CA PHE A 84 -3.82 5.83 -6.41
C PHE A 84 -3.63 6.59 -7.72
N VAL A 85 -3.16 7.83 -7.58
CA VAL A 85 -2.86 8.72 -8.69
C VAL A 85 -1.46 9.29 -8.47
N GLY A 86 -0.61 9.19 -9.49
CA GLY A 86 0.70 9.83 -9.46
C GLY A 86 0.55 11.34 -9.62
N LEU A 87 1.00 12.11 -8.65
CA LEU A 87 1.05 13.58 -8.73
C LEU A 87 2.43 14.05 -9.19
N ARG A 88 3.44 13.23 -9.03
CA ARG A 88 4.80 13.40 -9.51
C ARG A 88 5.39 12.01 -9.71
N ASP A 89 6.24 11.81 -10.72
CA ASP A 89 6.91 10.51 -10.91
C ASP A 89 7.59 10.07 -9.62
N GLY A 90 7.48 8.79 -9.30
CA GLY A 90 8.07 8.32 -8.07
C GLY A 90 8.10 6.82 -7.89
N VAL A 91 8.48 6.45 -6.68
CA VAL A 91 8.64 5.08 -6.22
C VAL A 91 7.94 4.94 -4.89
N ALA A 92 7.18 3.86 -4.74
CA ALA A 92 6.55 3.52 -3.48
C ALA A 92 6.66 2.02 -3.25
N PHE A 93 6.49 1.61 -1.99
CA PHE A 93 6.33 0.21 -1.63
C PHE A 93 4.87 -0.01 -1.29
N GLU A 94 4.31 -1.04 -1.88
CA GLU A 94 2.94 -1.45 -1.65
C GLU A 94 2.94 -2.75 -0.87
N LEU A 95 2.25 -2.75 0.28
CA LEU A 95 2.17 -3.89 1.17
C LEU A 95 0.73 -4.36 1.26
N TYR A 96 0.53 -5.67 1.18
CA TYR A 96 -0.74 -6.30 1.48
C TYR A 96 -0.54 -7.24 2.66
N TRP A 97 -1.48 -7.24 3.60
CA TRP A 97 -1.42 -8.20 4.71
C TRP A 97 -2.81 -8.52 5.21
N ALA A 98 -2.95 -9.72 5.76
CA ALA A 98 -4.12 -10.10 6.54
C ALA A 98 -3.89 -9.76 8.00
N GLN A 99 -4.96 -9.60 8.76
CA GLN A 99 -4.84 -9.33 10.19
C GLN A 99 -4.19 -10.52 10.90
N PHE A 100 -3.25 -10.24 11.80
CA PHE A 100 -2.57 -11.25 12.61
C PHE A 100 -2.69 -10.89 14.09
N ASN A 101 -2.40 -11.86 14.96
CA ASN A 101 -2.43 -11.65 16.40
C ASN A 101 -1.12 -10.99 16.85
N HIS A 102 -1.18 -9.71 17.17
CA HIS A 102 -0.03 -8.93 17.61
C HIS A 102 0.62 -9.50 18.88
N SER A 103 -0.15 -10.22 19.71
CA SER A 103 0.34 -10.80 20.95
C SER A 103 0.98 -12.18 20.78
N ASP A 104 1.07 -12.67 19.54
CA ASP A 104 1.67 -13.97 19.25
C ASP A 104 3.19 -13.90 19.38
N ILE A 105 3.67 -14.12 20.61
CA ILE A 105 5.09 -14.16 20.91
C ILE A 105 5.30 -15.00 22.18
N VAL A 106 6.31 -15.87 22.15
CA VAL A 106 6.76 -16.63 23.31
C VAL A 106 8.20 -16.24 23.58
N ARG A 107 8.48 -15.81 24.81
CA ARG A 107 9.81 -15.30 25.20
C ARG A 107 10.48 -16.24 26.18
N GLU A 108 11.77 -16.52 25.99
CA GLU A 108 12.58 -17.24 26.97
C GLU A 108 13.25 -16.27 27.96
N ASN A 109 13.43 -15.00 27.55
CA ASN A 109 13.99 -13.96 28.39
C ASN A 109 13.48 -12.60 27.93
N SER A 110 13.83 -11.54 28.65
CA SER A 110 13.41 -10.16 28.32
C SER A 110 14.34 -9.45 27.32
N GLY A 111 15.41 -10.12 26.90
CA GLY A 111 16.42 -9.46 26.07
C GLY A 111 17.23 -8.44 26.87
N GLY A 112 18.17 -7.79 26.22
CA GLY A 112 18.97 -6.76 26.83
C GLY A 112 20.34 -6.63 26.17
N LYS A 113 21.28 -6.02 26.92
CA LYS A 113 22.62 -5.82 26.41
C LYS A 113 23.35 -7.15 26.31
N VAL A 114 24.07 -7.35 25.25
CA VAL A 114 24.95 -8.51 25.06
C VAL A 114 26.26 -8.33 25.80
#